data_9236bae4b1511ad9c91864b460247dea
#
_entry.id   9236bae4b1511ad9c91864b460247dea
#
_cell.length_a   1.000
_cell.length_b   1.000
_cell.length_c   1.000
_cell.angle_alpha   90.00
_cell.angle_beta   90.00
_cell.angle_gamma   90.00
#
_symmetry.space_group_name_H-M   'P 1'
#
loop_
_entity.id
_entity.type
_entity.pdbx_description
1 polymer ?
#
loop_
_entity_poly.entity_id
_entity_poly.type
_entity_poly.pdbx_seq_one_letter_code
_entity_poly.pdbx_strand_id
1 'polypeptide(L)'
;MKKFLALVLTVVMAASLAACGNSGTKETQAPASGDSETAAESTAAESTGETAEKVGEGVDVKDLKVGFIFIGDENEGYTAAHYAGAKGMQEALGLSDDQIIIKWNIPEDETCYDAAVDLADQGCNIVFANSFGHESYILQAAAEFPDVQFCHATGYQAAGSGLANMHNYFTSIYESRYVSGVVAGMKLNEMIADGKITEDTAKVGYVGAYPYAEVISGFTSFFLGVRSQCPSATMEVKYTNSWASFDLEKECAESLIADKCVLIS
;
A
#
# COMPACT_ATOMS: atom_id res chain seq x y z
N MET A 1 33.02 25.45 -43.66
CA MET A 1 33.78 26.63 -43.18
C MET A 1 33.42 26.85 -41.70
N LYS A 2 34.47 26.91 -40.88
CA LYS A 2 34.58 27.44 -39.50
C LYS A 2 33.77 26.71 -38.42
N LYS A 3 34.31 25.87 -37.56
CA LYS A 3 35.42 25.88 -36.56
C LYS A 3 35.12 26.72 -35.30
N PHE A 4 35.32 26.01 -34.12
CA PHE A 4 35.72 26.46 -32.78
C PHE A 4 34.56 26.88 -31.83
N LEU A 5 34.49 26.55 -30.53
CA LEU A 5 35.56 26.38 -29.55
C LEU A 5 34.98 25.64 -28.33
N ALA A 6 35.76 24.75 -27.74
CA ALA A 6 35.58 24.14 -26.43
C ALA A 6 35.95 25.13 -25.30
N LEU A 7 35.31 25.00 -24.14
CA LEU A 7 35.91 25.50 -22.89
C LEU A 7 35.62 24.52 -21.74
N VAL A 8 36.70 23.90 -21.29
CA VAL A 8 36.83 23.10 -20.08
C VAL A 8 36.98 24.06 -18.89
N LEU A 9 36.24 23.84 -17.80
CA LEU A 9 36.60 24.40 -16.50
C LEU A 9 36.50 23.32 -15.42
N THR A 10 37.66 22.78 -15.09
CA THR A 10 37.97 21.98 -13.91
C THR A 10 38.18 22.93 -12.74
N VAL A 11 37.53 22.73 -11.61
CA VAL A 11 37.95 23.25 -10.29
C VAL A 11 38.01 22.11 -9.30
N VAL A 12 39.25 21.80 -8.94
CA VAL A 12 39.66 20.99 -7.80
C VAL A 12 39.61 21.85 -6.56
N MET A 13 39.06 21.38 -5.46
CA MET A 13 39.46 21.81 -4.13
C MET A 13 39.52 20.63 -3.17
N ALA A 14 40.73 20.48 -2.66
CA ALA A 14 41.16 19.44 -1.74
C ALA A 14 40.99 19.90 -0.27
N ALA A 15 40.73 18.90 0.56
CA ALA A 15 41.22 18.64 1.92
C ALA A 15 41.31 19.77 2.97
N SER A 16 40.78 19.49 4.16
CA SER A 16 41.48 19.73 5.41
C SER A 16 41.11 18.69 6.48
N LEU A 17 42.14 17.94 6.88
CA LEU A 17 42.25 17.08 8.05
C LEU A 17 42.60 17.91 9.29
N ALA A 18 42.03 17.58 10.44
CA ALA A 18 42.64 17.67 11.77
C ALA A 18 41.78 16.85 12.73
N ALA A 19 42.10 15.73 13.22
CA ALA A 19 43.17 15.24 14.10
C ALA A 19 43.08 15.78 15.53
N CYS A 20 42.86 14.85 16.45
CA CYS A 20 43.35 14.63 17.84
C CYS A 20 42.27 13.88 18.61
N GLY A 21 42.44 12.76 19.26
CA GLY A 21 43.64 12.10 19.79
C GLY A 21 43.25 11.43 21.09
N ASN A 22 43.60 10.17 21.17
CA ASN A 22 44.17 9.44 22.30
C ASN A 22 43.29 8.64 23.28
N SER A 23 43.45 7.35 23.18
CA SER A 23 43.93 6.30 24.09
C SER A 23 43.00 5.78 25.21
N GLY A 24 42.98 4.43 25.26
CA GLY A 24 42.64 3.66 26.44
C GLY A 24 42.15 2.24 26.19
N THR A 25 43.09 1.32 25.86
CA THR A 25 42.95 -0.14 25.93
C THR A 25 42.52 -0.64 27.31
N LYS A 26 41.60 -1.60 27.36
CA LYS A 26 41.71 -2.83 28.21
C LYS A 26 40.75 -3.91 27.78
N GLU A 27 41.33 -5.03 27.35
CA GLU A 27 40.71 -6.36 27.32
C GLU A 27 40.35 -6.79 28.73
N THR A 28 39.22 -7.53 28.86
CA THR A 28 39.15 -8.69 29.79
C THR A 28 37.92 -9.54 29.45
N GLN A 29 38.19 -10.75 29.01
CA GLN A 29 37.56 -12.07 29.15
C GLN A 29 36.10 -12.18 29.61
N ALA A 30 35.39 -13.05 28.84
CA ALA A 30 34.18 -13.76 29.25
C ALA A 30 34.42 -14.73 30.40
N PRO A 31 33.37 -15.11 31.13
CA PRO A 31 33.09 -16.52 31.28
C PRO A 31 31.63 -16.90 30.97
N ALA A 32 31.49 -18.21 30.76
CA ALA A 32 30.36 -18.94 30.27
C ALA A 32 29.25 -19.23 31.29
N SER A 33 28.07 -19.57 30.70
CA SER A 33 27.03 -20.50 31.17
C SER A 33 26.16 -20.14 32.36
N GLY A 34 24.87 -20.21 32.09
CA GLY A 34 23.80 -20.31 33.07
C GLY A 34 22.43 -20.31 32.39
N ASP A 35 21.86 -21.51 32.20
CA ASP A 35 20.49 -21.73 31.80
C ASP A 35 19.52 -21.02 32.76
N SER A 36 18.53 -20.32 32.19
CA SER A 36 17.26 -20.12 32.87
C SER A 36 16.18 -19.80 31.81
N GLU A 37 15.31 -20.80 31.60
CA GLU A 37 14.01 -20.61 30.99
C GLU A 37 13.23 -19.56 31.78
N THR A 38 12.80 -18.51 31.14
CA THR A 38 11.71 -17.70 31.66
C THR A 38 10.79 -17.37 30.48
N ALA A 39 9.58 -17.92 30.56
CA ALA A 39 8.48 -17.61 29.66
C ALA A 39 8.27 -16.10 29.59
N ALA A 40 8.34 -15.55 28.39
CA ALA A 40 7.94 -14.18 28.13
C ALA A 40 6.40 -14.15 28.11
N GLU A 41 5.84 -13.71 29.19
CA GLU A 41 4.45 -13.32 29.33
C GLU A 41 4.25 -12.04 28.47
N SER A 42 3.46 -12.19 27.41
CA SER A 42 3.05 -11.08 26.55
C SER A 42 2.12 -10.17 27.36
N THR A 43 2.67 -9.13 27.93
CA THR A 43 1.86 -8.02 28.43
C THR A 43 1.36 -7.21 27.23
N ALA A 44 0.07 -7.36 26.94
CA ALA A 44 -0.65 -6.43 26.09
C ALA A 44 -0.44 -5.01 26.64
N ALA A 45 0.16 -4.13 25.82
CA ALA A 45 0.23 -2.72 26.12
C ALA A 45 -1.21 -2.18 26.14
N GLU A 46 -1.72 -1.87 27.32
CA GLU A 46 -2.90 -1.03 27.44
C GLU A 46 -2.59 0.32 26.78
N SER A 47 -3.20 0.54 25.63
CA SER A 47 -3.32 1.85 25.03
C SER A 47 -4.07 2.74 26.04
N THR A 48 -3.33 3.62 26.72
CA THR A 48 -3.94 4.72 27.45
C THR A 48 -4.67 5.59 26.43
N GLY A 49 -6.01 5.42 26.40
CA GLY A 49 -6.87 6.25 25.57
C GLY A 49 -6.70 7.70 25.98
N GLU A 50 -6.01 8.48 25.15
CA GLU A 50 -6.32 9.91 25.05
C GLU A 50 -7.81 10.00 24.72
N THR A 51 -8.55 10.64 25.60
CA THR A 51 -9.96 10.98 25.35
C THR A 51 -9.98 11.85 24.10
N ALA A 52 -10.35 11.25 22.96
CA ALA A 52 -10.69 12.02 21.77
C ALA A 52 -11.74 13.06 22.18
N GLU A 53 -11.42 14.33 22.00
CA GLU A 53 -12.42 15.38 22.11
C GLU A 53 -13.61 14.98 21.25
N LYS A 54 -14.81 15.02 21.83
CA LYS A 54 -16.04 14.74 21.11
C LYS A 54 -16.17 15.76 19.98
N VAL A 55 -15.81 15.36 18.78
CA VAL A 55 -16.02 16.14 17.56
C VAL A 55 -17.49 15.94 17.17
N GLY A 56 -18.35 16.83 17.65
CA GLY A 56 -19.76 16.88 17.30
C GLY A 56 -20.66 15.82 17.96
N GLU A 57 -21.97 15.97 17.79
CA GLU A 57 -22.95 14.91 18.04
C GLU A 57 -22.95 13.99 16.81
N GLY A 58 -22.79 12.68 17.02
CA GLY A 58 -22.85 11.71 15.93
C GLY A 58 -24.24 11.67 15.26
N VAL A 59 -24.32 11.08 14.07
CA VAL A 59 -25.59 10.87 13.36
C VAL A 59 -26.25 9.60 13.89
N ASP A 60 -27.56 9.66 14.20
CA ASP A 60 -28.32 8.46 14.55
C ASP A 60 -28.32 7.48 13.36
N VAL A 61 -28.20 6.18 13.62
CA VAL A 61 -28.15 5.13 12.57
C VAL A 61 -29.36 5.21 11.63
N LYS A 62 -30.54 5.55 12.13
CA LYS A 62 -31.76 5.71 11.32
C LYS A 62 -31.70 6.86 10.31
N ASP A 63 -30.88 7.88 10.58
CA ASP A 63 -30.71 9.09 9.77
C ASP A 63 -29.39 9.05 8.98
N LEU A 64 -28.54 8.03 9.22
CA LEU A 64 -27.26 7.84 8.53
C LEU A 64 -27.46 7.48 7.05
N LYS A 65 -26.83 8.23 6.16
CA LYS A 65 -26.75 7.93 4.74
C LYS A 65 -25.29 7.85 4.30
N VAL A 66 -24.94 6.77 3.60
CA VAL A 66 -23.55 6.46 3.23
C VAL A 66 -23.41 6.41 1.72
N GLY A 67 -22.46 7.16 1.19
CA GLY A 67 -22.09 7.18 -0.22
C GLY A 67 -20.82 6.36 -0.50
N PHE A 68 -20.76 5.71 -1.65
CA PHE A 68 -19.58 5.02 -2.13
C PHE A 68 -19.25 5.44 -3.57
N ILE A 69 -17.97 5.68 -3.84
CA ILE A 69 -17.41 5.97 -5.16
C ILE A 69 -16.40 4.88 -5.47
N PHE A 70 -16.72 4.02 -6.44
CA PHE A 70 -15.90 2.89 -6.84
C PHE A 70 -15.35 3.07 -8.25
N ILE A 71 -14.05 2.78 -8.41
CA ILE A 71 -13.34 2.86 -9.71
C ILE A 71 -13.86 1.83 -10.72
N GLY A 72 -14.28 0.68 -10.24
CA GLY A 72 -14.81 -0.43 -11.04
C GLY A 72 -16.21 -0.84 -10.59
N ASP A 73 -16.56 -2.09 -10.87
CA ASP A 73 -17.79 -2.73 -10.45
C ASP A 73 -17.52 -4.03 -9.66
N GLU A 74 -18.56 -4.76 -9.35
CA GLU A 74 -18.50 -6.01 -8.57
C GLU A 74 -17.76 -7.17 -9.28
N ASN A 75 -17.42 -7.03 -10.56
CA ASN A 75 -16.66 -8.03 -11.32
C ASN A 75 -15.15 -7.79 -11.26
N GLU A 76 -14.72 -6.60 -10.82
CA GLU A 76 -13.31 -6.26 -10.59
C GLU A 76 -12.94 -6.57 -9.13
N GLY A 77 -11.91 -7.40 -8.92
CA GLY A 77 -11.61 -8.01 -7.62
C GLY A 77 -11.34 -7.01 -6.48
N TYR A 78 -10.69 -5.88 -6.76
CA TYR A 78 -10.42 -4.84 -5.76
C TYR A 78 -11.73 -4.13 -5.35
N THR A 79 -12.53 -3.70 -6.33
CA THR A 79 -13.82 -3.07 -6.08
C THR A 79 -14.81 -4.04 -5.42
N ALA A 80 -14.82 -5.32 -5.83
CA ALA A 80 -15.63 -6.34 -5.19
C ALA A 80 -15.33 -6.50 -3.69
N ALA A 81 -14.05 -6.42 -3.29
CA ALA A 81 -13.67 -6.47 -1.89
C ALA A 81 -14.18 -5.25 -1.10
N HIS A 82 -14.10 -4.05 -1.66
CA HIS A 82 -14.68 -2.84 -1.06
C HIS A 82 -16.20 -2.92 -0.97
N TYR A 83 -16.86 -3.42 -2.01
CA TYR A 83 -18.31 -3.63 -2.01
C TYR A 83 -18.75 -4.64 -0.95
N ALA A 84 -18.00 -5.75 -0.80
CA ALA A 84 -18.27 -6.70 0.29
C ALA A 84 -18.14 -6.03 1.67
N GLY A 85 -17.19 -5.14 1.86
CA GLY A 85 -17.06 -4.32 3.07
C GLY A 85 -18.26 -3.40 3.28
N ALA A 86 -18.75 -2.73 2.23
CA ALA A 86 -19.94 -1.89 2.28
C ALA A 86 -21.18 -2.69 2.68
N LYS A 87 -21.36 -3.89 2.12
CA LYS A 87 -22.46 -4.81 2.49
C LYS A 87 -22.34 -5.30 3.93
N GLY A 88 -21.13 -5.64 4.37
CA GLY A 88 -20.91 -6.04 5.76
C GLY A 88 -21.20 -4.90 6.75
N MET A 89 -20.84 -3.66 6.43
CA MET A 89 -21.20 -2.48 7.21
C MET A 89 -22.73 -2.29 7.24
N GLN A 90 -23.39 -2.37 6.09
CA GLN A 90 -24.85 -2.26 5.97
C GLN A 90 -25.56 -3.26 6.89
N GLU A 91 -25.13 -4.52 6.86
CA GLU A 91 -25.67 -5.59 7.70
C GLU A 91 -25.39 -5.35 9.20
N ALA A 92 -24.16 -5.01 9.54
CA ALA A 92 -23.75 -4.80 10.93
C ALA A 92 -24.46 -3.63 11.60
N LEU A 93 -24.77 -2.57 10.84
CA LEU A 93 -25.49 -1.39 11.34
C LEU A 93 -27.01 -1.46 11.15
N GLY A 94 -27.51 -2.47 10.42
CA GLY A 94 -28.92 -2.63 10.10
C GLY A 94 -29.47 -1.51 9.20
N LEU A 95 -28.62 -0.99 8.26
CA LEU A 95 -29.01 0.05 7.33
C LEU A 95 -29.93 -0.51 6.23
N SER A 96 -30.95 0.25 5.86
CA SER A 96 -31.79 -0.06 4.71
C SER A 96 -31.09 0.26 3.39
N ASP A 97 -31.60 -0.26 2.27
CA ASP A 97 -30.99 -0.04 0.95
C ASP A 97 -31.02 1.42 0.51
N ASP A 98 -31.98 2.21 0.95
CA ASP A 98 -32.11 3.64 0.64
C ASP A 98 -31.11 4.52 1.44
N GLN A 99 -30.46 3.95 2.44
CA GLN A 99 -29.35 4.60 3.18
C GLN A 99 -27.98 4.40 2.52
N ILE A 100 -27.87 3.58 1.49
CA ILE A 100 -26.63 3.28 0.78
C ILE A 100 -26.73 3.75 -0.67
N ILE A 101 -25.83 4.63 -1.09
CA ILE A 101 -25.75 5.12 -2.46
C ILE A 101 -24.39 4.77 -3.04
N ILE A 102 -24.37 4.05 -4.16
CA ILE A 102 -23.12 3.63 -4.80
C ILE A 102 -23.00 4.22 -6.20
N LYS A 103 -21.84 4.80 -6.48
CA LYS A 103 -21.42 5.27 -7.79
C LYS A 103 -20.36 4.30 -8.32
N TRP A 104 -20.71 3.56 -9.35
CA TRP A 104 -19.87 2.55 -9.99
C TRP A 104 -19.08 3.11 -11.17
N ASN A 105 -17.92 2.54 -11.47
CA ASN A 105 -17.12 2.85 -12.64
C ASN A 105 -16.79 4.36 -12.75
N ILE A 106 -16.45 4.98 -11.62
CA ILE A 106 -16.06 6.39 -11.57
C ILE A 106 -14.54 6.47 -11.84
N PRO A 107 -14.12 7.10 -12.95
CA PRO A 107 -12.71 7.22 -13.29
C PRO A 107 -11.95 8.16 -12.34
N GLU A 108 -10.61 8.11 -12.42
CA GLU A 108 -9.71 8.97 -11.63
C GLU A 108 -9.55 10.36 -12.27
N ASP A 109 -10.67 11.02 -12.52
CA ASP A 109 -10.76 12.36 -13.11
C ASP A 109 -11.83 13.21 -12.40
N GLU A 110 -12.20 14.35 -12.98
CA GLU A 110 -13.17 15.30 -12.42
C GLU A 110 -14.55 14.67 -12.18
N THR A 111 -14.90 13.58 -12.87
CA THR A 111 -16.12 12.82 -12.63
C THR A 111 -16.20 12.31 -11.18
N CYS A 112 -15.05 12.07 -10.53
CA CYS A 112 -15.00 11.70 -9.12
C CYS A 112 -15.47 12.85 -8.20
N TYR A 113 -15.05 14.09 -8.49
CA TYR A 113 -15.55 15.26 -7.77
C TYR A 113 -17.05 15.42 -7.96
N ASP A 114 -17.55 15.35 -9.20
CA ASP A 114 -18.99 15.44 -9.49
C ASP A 114 -19.79 14.36 -8.75
N ALA A 115 -19.27 13.14 -8.67
CA ALA A 115 -19.89 12.06 -7.93
C ALA A 115 -19.91 12.32 -6.41
N ALA A 116 -18.86 12.92 -5.87
CA ALA A 116 -18.78 13.27 -4.45
C ALA A 116 -19.77 14.40 -4.08
N VAL A 117 -19.87 15.43 -4.93
CA VAL A 117 -20.86 16.52 -4.81
C VAL A 117 -22.28 15.96 -4.88
N ASP A 118 -22.59 15.12 -5.87
CA ASP A 118 -23.91 14.50 -6.01
C ASP A 118 -24.30 13.64 -4.78
N LEU A 119 -23.35 12.91 -4.19
CA LEU A 119 -23.60 12.17 -2.95
C LEU A 119 -23.85 13.09 -1.74
N ALA A 120 -23.09 14.19 -1.63
CA ALA A 120 -23.32 15.20 -0.59
C ALA A 120 -24.69 15.86 -0.74
N ASP A 121 -25.09 16.26 -1.94
CA ASP A 121 -26.38 16.86 -2.26
C ASP A 121 -27.55 15.90 -2.01
N GLN A 122 -27.33 14.59 -2.17
CA GLN A 122 -28.29 13.55 -1.81
C GLN A 122 -28.38 13.31 -0.29
N GLY A 123 -27.63 14.04 0.51
CA GLY A 123 -27.65 14.01 1.98
C GLY A 123 -26.82 12.88 2.58
N CYS A 124 -25.80 12.37 1.89
CA CYS A 124 -24.85 11.46 2.51
C CYS A 124 -24.09 12.17 3.63
N ASN A 125 -24.02 11.54 4.79
CA ASN A 125 -23.25 12.04 5.93
C ASN A 125 -21.78 11.64 5.85
N ILE A 126 -21.49 10.55 5.14
CA ILE A 126 -20.16 10.03 4.92
C ILE A 126 -20.04 9.43 3.51
N VAL A 127 -18.93 9.71 2.85
CA VAL A 127 -18.60 9.23 1.49
C VAL A 127 -17.26 8.51 1.51
N PHE A 128 -17.23 7.31 0.92
CA PHE A 128 -16.03 6.50 0.76
C PHE A 128 -15.63 6.44 -0.71
N ALA A 129 -14.35 6.68 -1.02
CA ALA A 129 -13.79 6.51 -2.36
C ALA A 129 -12.63 5.50 -2.31
N ASN A 130 -12.54 4.61 -3.32
CA ASN A 130 -11.64 3.47 -3.23
C ASN A 130 -10.40 3.53 -4.13
N SER A 131 -10.27 4.48 -5.05
CA SER A 131 -9.15 4.51 -5.98
C SER A 131 -8.12 5.58 -5.65
N PHE A 132 -6.81 5.28 -5.85
CA PHE A 132 -5.70 6.16 -5.51
C PHE A 132 -5.85 7.57 -6.12
N GLY A 133 -6.17 7.65 -7.41
CA GLY A 133 -6.33 8.92 -8.13
C GLY A 133 -7.59 9.70 -7.77
N HIS A 134 -8.52 9.14 -7.01
CA HIS A 134 -9.68 9.88 -6.50
C HIS A 134 -9.31 10.92 -5.43
N GLU A 135 -8.15 10.79 -4.76
CA GLU A 135 -7.84 11.55 -3.54
C GLU A 135 -7.95 13.07 -3.70
N SER A 136 -7.39 13.64 -4.79
CA SER A 136 -7.41 15.09 -5.03
C SER A 136 -8.82 15.63 -5.24
N TYR A 137 -9.69 14.84 -5.85
CA TYR A 137 -11.10 15.20 -6.10
C TYR A 137 -11.94 15.10 -4.83
N ILE A 138 -11.67 14.10 -4.01
CA ILE A 138 -12.32 13.94 -2.69
C ILE A 138 -11.89 15.05 -1.73
N LEU A 139 -10.61 15.46 -1.75
CA LEU A 139 -10.11 16.61 -0.98
C LEU A 139 -10.85 17.91 -1.36
N GLN A 140 -11.06 18.10 -2.66
CA GLN A 140 -11.80 19.27 -3.16
C GLN A 140 -13.26 19.26 -2.65
N ALA A 141 -13.95 18.11 -2.73
CA ALA A 141 -15.30 17.97 -2.19
C ALA A 141 -15.35 18.14 -0.67
N ALA A 142 -14.38 17.62 0.06
CA ALA A 142 -14.29 17.77 1.52
C ALA A 142 -14.13 19.24 1.95
N ALA A 143 -13.41 20.05 1.17
CA ALA A 143 -13.28 21.48 1.44
C ALA A 143 -14.58 22.26 1.21
N GLU A 144 -15.43 21.81 0.29
CA GLU A 144 -16.70 22.44 -0.05
C GLU A 144 -17.86 22.02 0.87
N PHE A 145 -17.82 20.75 1.33
CA PHE A 145 -18.87 20.17 2.18
C PHE A 145 -18.34 19.82 3.58
N PRO A 146 -18.08 20.80 4.46
CA PRO A 146 -17.42 20.57 5.74
C PRO A 146 -18.24 19.70 6.72
N ASP A 147 -19.56 19.59 6.51
CA ASP A 147 -20.45 18.78 7.33
C ASP A 147 -20.53 17.30 6.88
N VAL A 148 -19.97 16.96 5.72
CA VAL A 148 -19.89 15.60 5.19
C VAL A 148 -18.52 15.03 5.48
N GLN A 149 -18.45 13.79 5.98
CA GLN A 149 -17.19 13.09 6.19
C GLN A 149 -16.75 12.41 4.90
N PHE A 150 -15.51 12.57 4.51
CA PHE A 150 -14.93 11.94 3.33
C PHE A 150 -13.80 11.00 3.73
N CYS A 151 -13.89 9.75 3.28
CA CYS A 151 -12.92 8.69 3.57
C CYS A 151 -12.34 8.17 2.27
N HIS A 152 -11.04 8.28 2.10
CA HIS A 152 -10.35 7.86 0.88
C HIS A 152 -9.39 6.70 1.17
N ALA A 153 -9.56 5.60 0.45
CA ALA A 153 -8.66 4.44 0.53
C ALA A 153 -7.34 4.72 -0.21
N THR A 154 -6.24 4.18 0.31
CA THR A 154 -4.90 4.26 -0.29
C THR A 154 -4.22 5.63 -0.30
N GLY A 155 -4.94 6.70 -0.03
CA GLY A 155 -4.42 8.06 -0.02
C GLY A 155 -3.54 8.38 1.20
N TYR A 156 -2.96 9.57 1.19
CA TYR A 156 -2.01 10.02 2.22
C TYR A 156 -2.10 11.52 2.54
N GLN A 157 -2.95 12.27 1.84
CA GLN A 157 -2.98 13.73 1.93
C GLN A 157 -3.85 14.25 3.07
N ALA A 158 -4.76 13.43 3.63
CA ALA A 158 -5.71 13.86 4.65
C ALA A 158 -5.03 14.53 5.86
N ALA A 159 -3.97 13.92 6.41
CA ALA A 159 -3.25 14.45 7.56
C ALA A 159 -2.59 15.82 7.32
N GLY A 160 -2.23 16.13 6.07
CA GLY A 160 -1.61 17.40 5.68
C GLY A 160 -2.60 18.43 5.14
N SER A 161 -3.85 18.06 4.89
CA SER A 161 -4.86 18.92 4.26
C SER A 161 -5.39 20.04 5.16
N GLY A 162 -5.36 19.84 6.48
CA GLY A 162 -6.01 20.73 7.44
C GLY A 162 -7.54 20.61 7.48
N LEU A 163 -8.13 19.65 6.77
CA LEU A 163 -9.58 19.39 6.73
C LEU A 163 -9.95 18.36 7.81
N ALA A 164 -10.84 18.74 8.73
CA ALA A 164 -11.27 17.87 9.82
C ALA A 164 -12.17 16.71 9.36
N ASN A 165 -12.77 16.84 8.18
CA ASN A 165 -13.72 15.92 7.59
C ASN A 165 -13.11 15.05 6.48
N MET A 166 -11.79 15.08 6.28
CA MET A 166 -11.07 14.24 5.32
C MET A 166 -10.23 13.19 6.03
N HIS A 167 -10.39 11.94 5.63
CA HIS A 167 -9.73 10.80 6.26
C HIS A 167 -9.10 9.88 5.21
N ASN A 168 -7.90 9.38 5.48
CA ASN A 168 -7.34 8.27 4.72
C ASN A 168 -7.44 6.97 5.52
N TYR A 169 -7.71 5.88 4.82
CA TYR A 169 -7.71 4.54 5.40
C TYR A 169 -7.12 3.53 4.43
N PHE A 170 -6.48 2.52 4.95
CA PHE A 170 -6.07 1.35 4.19
C PHE A 170 -5.74 0.19 5.12
N THR A 171 -5.69 -1.02 4.57
CA THR A 171 -5.31 -2.22 5.34
C THR A 171 -3.82 -2.47 5.22
N SER A 172 -3.26 -3.28 6.15
CA SER A 172 -1.86 -3.74 6.09
C SER A 172 -1.69 -4.83 5.02
N ILE A 173 -2.08 -4.54 3.76
CA ILE A 173 -2.08 -5.51 2.65
C ILE A 173 -0.70 -6.14 2.42
N TYR A 174 0.38 -5.43 2.76
CA TYR A 174 1.75 -5.94 2.68
C TYR A 174 1.98 -7.18 3.55
N GLU A 175 1.22 -7.37 4.62
CA GLU A 175 1.32 -8.57 5.48
C GLU A 175 0.85 -9.81 4.71
N SER A 176 -0.27 -9.72 4.02
CA SER A 176 -0.78 -10.83 3.18
C SER A 176 0.14 -11.08 1.98
N ARG A 177 0.78 -10.02 1.44
CA ARG A 177 1.82 -10.16 0.40
C ARG A 177 3.04 -10.89 0.92
N TYR A 178 3.46 -10.64 2.16
CA TYR A 178 4.54 -11.39 2.80
C TYR A 178 4.20 -12.88 2.90
N VAL A 179 2.99 -13.22 3.38
CA VAL A 179 2.54 -14.61 3.49
C VAL A 179 2.52 -15.30 2.11
N SER A 180 2.01 -14.64 1.08
CA SER A 180 2.05 -15.19 -0.30
C SER A 180 3.48 -15.38 -0.79
N GLY A 181 4.39 -14.47 -0.42
CA GLY A 181 5.83 -14.62 -0.68
C GLY A 181 6.45 -15.83 0.02
N VAL A 182 6.10 -16.11 1.27
CA VAL A 182 6.55 -17.31 1.99
C VAL A 182 6.13 -18.57 1.23
N VAL A 183 4.87 -18.65 0.78
CA VAL A 183 4.37 -19.79 -0.01
C VAL A 183 5.13 -19.92 -1.33
N ALA A 184 5.39 -18.81 -2.02
CA ALA A 184 6.18 -18.79 -3.25
C ALA A 184 7.62 -19.29 -3.03
N GLY A 185 8.28 -18.86 -1.94
CA GLY A 185 9.61 -19.32 -1.57
C GLY A 185 9.65 -20.82 -1.23
N MET A 186 8.65 -21.34 -0.53
CA MET A 186 8.49 -22.78 -0.30
C MET A 186 8.35 -23.54 -1.63
N LYS A 187 7.59 -22.98 -2.59
CA LYS A 187 7.43 -23.58 -3.92
C LYS A 187 8.74 -23.58 -4.71
N LEU A 188 9.53 -22.52 -4.63
CA LEU A 188 10.87 -22.50 -5.24
C LEU A 188 11.77 -23.62 -4.67
N ASN A 189 11.78 -23.80 -3.35
CA ASN A 189 12.56 -24.87 -2.71
C ASN A 189 12.09 -26.29 -3.15
N GLU A 190 10.78 -26.49 -3.28
CA GLU A 190 10.24 -27.73 -3.86
C GLU A 190 10.76 -27.95 -5.29
N MET A 191 10.71 -26.90 -6.14
CA MET A 191 11.19 -26.99 -7.52
C MET A 191 12.70 -27.25 -7.60
N ILE A 192 13.49 -26.71 -6.68
CA ILE A 192 14.94 -27.00 -6.56
C ILE A 192 15.15 -28.46 -6.16
N ALA A 193 14.45 -28.94 -5.13
CA ALA A 193 14.55 -30.31 -4.67
C ALA A 193 14.15 -31.34 -5.74
N ASP A 194 13.16 -31.01 -6.57
CA ASP A 194 12.74 -31.83 -7.72
C ASP A 194 13.68 -31.74 -8.93
N GLY A 195 14.74 -30.92 -8.88
CA GLY A 195 15.68 -30.71 -9.99
C GLY A 195 15.08 -29.97 -11.19
N LYS A 196 13.92 -29.29 -11.01
CA LYS A 196 13.26 -28.49 -12.06
C LYS A 196 13.99 -27.17 -12.31
N ILE A 197 14.56 -26.60 -11.26
CA ILE A 197 15.38 -25.37 -11.27
C ILE A 197 16.59 -25.56 -10.36
N THR A 198 17.51 -24.61 -10.38
CA THR A 198 18.65 -24.52 -9.44
C THR A 198 18.51 -23.27 -8.58
N GLU A 199 19.32 -23.15 -7.52
CA GLU A 199 19.39 -21.95 -6.71
C GLU A 199 19.66 -20.69 -7.55
N ASP A 200 20.56 -20.79 -8.54
CA ASP A 200 20.94 -19.68 -9.43
C ASP A 200 19.83 -19.30 -10.42
N THR A 201 18.85 -20.17 -10.65
CA THR A 201 17.72 -19.93 -11.55
C THR A 201 16.41 -19.70 -10.81
N ALA A 202 16.44 -19.62 -9.48
CA ALA A 202 15.27 -19.31 -8.65
C ALA A 202 14.89 -17.83 -8.78
N LYS A 203 14.18 -17.49 -9.87
CA LYS A 203 13.77 -16.12 -10.19
C LYS A 203 12.25 -16.02 -10.20
N VAL A 204 11.69 -15.09 -9.41
CA VAL A 204 10.28 -14.77 -9.42
C VAL A 204 10.01 -13.52 -10.23
N GLY A 205 8.86 -13.45 -10.90
CA GLY A 205 8.34 -12.27 -11.55
C GLY A 205 7.22 -11.65 -10.71
N TYR A 206 7.08 -10.34 -10.77
CA TYR A 206 5.95 -9.63 -10.18
C TYR A 206 5.36 -8.65 -11.17
N VAL A 207 4.04 -8.74 -11.39
CA VAL A 207 3.31 -7.77 -12.21
C VAL A 207 2.70 -6.73 -11.27
N GLY A 208 3.17 -5.50 -11.36
CA GLY A 208 2.67 -4.37 -10.60
C GLY A 208 1.84 -3.43 -11.46
N ALA A 209 0.91 -2.70 -10.86
CA ALA A 209 0.11 -1.69 -11.56
C ALA A 209 0.95 -0.45 -11.88
N TYR A 210 1.36 0.29 -10.86
CA TYR A 210 2.13 1.53 -10.96
C TYR A 210 3.32 1.53 -9.99
N PRO A 211 4.37 2.34 -10.24
CA PRO A 211 5.49 2.47 -9.32
C PRO A 211 5.17 3.39 -8.11
N TYR A 212 4.01 3.21 -7.50
CA TYR A 212 3.60 3.95 -6.31
C TYR A 212 4.01 3.23 -5.02
N ALA A 213 4.13 3.97 -3.93
CA ALA A 213 4.64 3.46 -2.65
C ALA A 213 3.85 2.23 -2.15
N GLU A 214 2.53 2.22 -2.32
CA GLU A 214 1.66 1.10 -1.98
C GLU A 214 2.04 -0.19 -2.74
N VAL A 215 2.15 -0.09 -4.07
CA VAL A 215 2.51 -1.22 -4.94
C VAL A 215 3.93 -1.70 -4.63
N ILE A 216 4.86 -0.76 -4.43
CA ILE A 216 6.26 -1.06 -4.06
C ILE A 216 6.32 -1.77 -2.71
N SER A 217 5.56 -1.33 -1.71
CA SER A 217 5.50 -2.00 -0.41
C SER A 217 4.98 -3.43 -0.54
N GLY A 218 4.00 -3.66 -1.41
CA GLY A 218 3.41 -4.97 -1.68
C GLY A 218 4.42 -5.96 -2.26
N PHE A 219 5.08 -5.64 -3.37
CA PHE A 219 6.06 -6.56 -3.95
C PHE A 219 7.35 -6.68 -3.14
N THR A 220 7.74 -5.62 -2.42
CA THR A 220 8.88 -5.69 -1.50
C THR A 220 8.59 -6.69 -0.39
N SER A 221 7.42 -6.63 0.20
CA SER A 221 6.98 -7.54 1.26
C SER A 221 6.87 -8.99 0.73
N PHE A 222 6.29 -9.17 -0.46
CA PHE A 222 6.27 -10.46 -1.15
C PHE A 222 7.69 -11.03 -1.32
N PHE A 223 8.62 -10.23 -1.81
CA PHE A 223 10.00 -10.68 -2.03
C PHE A 223 10.74 -11.01 -0.73
N LEU A 224 10.50 -10.24 0.34
CA LEU A 224 11.02 -10.58 1.67
C LEU A 224 10.47 -11.94 2.14
N GLY A 225 9.19 -12.21 1.91
CA GLY A 225 8.58 -13.51 2.17
C GLY A 225 9.24 -14.63 1.36
N VAL A 226 9.45 -14.43 0.06
CA VAL A 226 10.15 -15.39 -0.81
C VAL A 226 11.55 -15.71 -0.25
N ARG A 227 12.32 -14.68 0.05
CA ARG A 227 13.70 -14.84 0.54
C ARG A 227 13.79 -15.41 1.95
N SER A 228 12.75 -15.31 2.76
CA SER A 228 12.70 -15.98 4.07
C SER A 228 12.78 -17.50 3.95
N GLN A 229 12.34 -18.06 2.82
CA GLN A 229 12.35 -19.50 2.52
C GLN A 229 13.42 -19.89 1.52
N CYS A 230 13.62 -19.10 0.46
CA CYS A 230 14.61 -19.34 -0.60
C CYS A 230 15.56 -18.13 -0.69
N PRO A 231 16.64 -18.09 0.12
CA PRO A 231 17.54 -16.92 0.20
C PRO A 231 18.25 -16.56 -1.10
N SER A 232 18.46 -17.53 -2.00
CA SER A 232 19.08 -17.33 -3.32
C SER A 232 18.14 -16.67 -4.33
N ALA A 233 16.82 -16.63 -4.04
CA ALA A 233 15.83 -16.12 -4.98
C ALA A 233 16.11 -14.65 -5.38
N THR A 234 15.88 -14.38 -6.67
CA THR A 234 15.88 -13.04 -7.26
C THR A 234 14.47 -12.68 -7.74
N MET A 235 14.20 -11.40 -7.94
CA MET A 235 12.91 -10.93 -8.43
C MET A 235 13.07 -9.91 -9.54
N GLU A 236 12.18 -9.98 -10.51
CA GLU A 236 11.97 -8.94 -11.53
C GLU A 236 10.55 -8.41 -11.45
N VAL A 237 10.38 -7.09 -11.60
CA VAL A 237 9.08 -6.41 -11.56
C VAL A 237 8.82 -5.74 -12.89
N LYS A 238 7.62 -5.92 -13.43
CA LYS A 238 7.11 -5.17 -14.59
C LYS A 238 5.82 -4.45 -14.22
N TYR A 239 5.65 -3.25 -14.76
CA TYR A 239 4.47 -2.43 -14.50
C TYR A 239 3.57 -2.37 -15.71
N THR A 240 2.27 -2.56 -15.49
CA THR A 240 1.25 -2.40 -16.52
C THR A 240 0.92 -0.94 -16.80
N ASN A 241 1.16 -0.04 -15.85
CA ASN A 241 0.65 1.33 -15.82
C ASN A 241 -0.88 1.39 -15.96
N SER A 242 -1.55 0.41 -15.38
CA SER A 242 -3.01 0.30 -15.28
C SER A 242 -3.36 -0.42 -13.98
N TRP A 243 -4.46 -0.04 -13.32
CA TRP A 243 -4.93 -0.73 -12.12
C TRP A 243 -5.51 -2.12 -12.44
N ALA A 244 -6.20 -2.25 -13.58
CA ALA A 244 -6.74 -3.51 -14.04
C ALA A 244 -6.75 -3.54 -15.58
N SER A 245 -6.08 -4.52 -16.17
CA SER A 245 -6.08 -4.75 -17.61
C SER A 245 -5.58 -6.16 -17.90
N PHE A 246 -6.49 -7.04 -18.27
CA PHE A 246 -6.16 -8.43 -18.60
C PHE A 246 -5.06 -8.53 -19.67
N ASP A 247 -5.13 -7.71 -20.71
CA ASP A 247 -4.18 -7.77 -21.82
C ASP A 247 -2.77 -7.30 -21.39
N LEU A 248 -2.68 -6.18 -20.65
CA LEU A 248 -1.39 -5.67 -20.16
C LEU A 248 -0.77 -6.57 -19.09
N GLU A 249 -1.58 -7.12 -18.20
CA GLU A 249 -1.13 -8.08 -17.18
C GLU A 249 -0.59 -9.34 -17.83
N LYS A 250 -1.29 -9.87 -18.84
CA LYS A 250 -0.84 -11.02 -19.62
C LYS A 250 0.45 -10.72 -20.37
N GLU A 251 0.58 -9.57 -21.02
CA GLU A 251 1.80 -9.16 -21.73
C GLU A 251 2.99 -9.07 -20.76
N CYS A 252 2.81 -8.44 -19.59
CA CYS A 252 3.83 -8.38 -18.55
C CYS A 252 4.23 -9.78 -18.06
N ALA A 253 3.25 -10.66 -17.82
CA ALA A 253 3.52 -12.03 -17.38
C ALA A 253 4.27 -12.84 -18.45
N GLU A 254 3.87 -12.76 -19.72
CA GLU A 254 4.58 -13.41 -20.84
C GLU A 254 6.03 -12.90 -20.98
N SER A 255 6.24 -11.61 -20.79
CA SER A 255 7.57 -11.00 -20.77
C SER A 255 8.43 -11.52 -19.62
N LEU A 256 7.88 -11.62 -18.40
CA LEU A 256 8.58 -12.20 -17.24
C LEU A 256 8.93 -13.69 -17.46
N ILE A 257 8.06 -14.46 -18.13
CA ILE A 257 8.36 -15.84 -18.52
C ILE A 257 9.52 -15.88 -19.52
N ALA A 258 9.53 -14.99 -20.51
CA ALA A 258 10.64 -14.88 -21.48
C ALA A 258 11.96 -14.52 -20.78
N ASP A 259 11.91 -13.70 -19.73
CA ASP A 259 13.05 -13.33 -18.88
C ASP A 259 13.41 -14.40 -17.84
N LYS A 260 12.85 -15.61 -17.99
CA LYS A 260 13.14 -16.80 -17.17
C LYS A 260 12.65 -16.74 -15.73
N CYS A 261 11.64 -15.96 -15.45
CA CYS A 261 10.94 -16.10 -14.18
C CYS A 261 10.21 -17.46 -14.14
N VAL A 262 10.37 -18.19 -13.06
CA VAL A 262 9.83 -19.55 -12.88
C VAL A 262 8.54 -19.58 -12.06
N LEU A 263 8.21 -18.45 -11.43
CA LEU A 263 6.98 -18.20 -10.71
C LEU A 263 6.62 -16.74 -10.91
N ILE A 264 5.33 -16.43 -11.11
CA ILE A 264 4.84 -15.06 -11.32
C ILE A 264 3.69 -14.78 -10.34
N SER A 265 3.72 -13.58 -9.74
CA SER A 265 2.69 -13.05 -8.86
C SER A 265 2.11 -11.77 -9.43
#